data_36b6fb70a68d56f865ce6d2e00d7dba0
#
_entry.id   36b6fb70a68d56f865ce6d2e00d7dba0
#
_cell.length_a   1.000
_cell.length_b   1.000
_cell.length_c   1.000
_cell.angle_alpha   90.00
_cell.angle_beta   90.00
_cell.angle_gamma   90.00
#
_symmetry.space_group_name_H-M   'P 1'
#
loop_
_entity.id
_entity.type
_entity.pdbx_description
1 polymer ?
#
loop_
_entity_poly.entity_id
_entity_poly.type
_entity_poly.pdbx_seq_one_letter_code
_entity_poly.pdbx_strand_id
1 'polypeptide(L)' 'DKRIVDYIVDEFKKEQAIDLRNDPMALQRVRDEAEKAKKELSSTTSYDINLPYITVDATGPKNLMMTITRAKFESII' A
#
# COMPACT_ATOMS: atom_id res chain seq x y z
N ASP A 1 8.16 -7.67 0.36
CA ASP A 1 7.50 -8.88 -0.10
C ASP A 1 6.43 -8.53 -1.13
N LYS A 2 6.44 -9.24 -2.25
CA LYS A 2 5.53 -8.99 -3.36
C LYS A 2 4.06 -9.16 -2.97
N ARG A 3 3.77 -10.10 -2.09
CA ARG A 3 2.38 -10.35 -1.66
C ARG A 3 1.79 -9.15 -0.94
N ILE A 4 2.60 -8.46 -0.15
CA ILE A 4 2.15 -7.25 0.55
C ILE A 4 1.92 -6.13 -0.44
N VAL A 5 2.82 -5.97 -1.41
CA VAL A 5 2.67 -4.98 -2.47
C VAL A 5 1.39 -5.23 -3.26
N ASP A 6 1.15 -6.49 -3.64
CA ASP A 6 -0.07 -6.86 -4.37
C ASP A 6 -1.32 -6.55 -3.56
N TYR A 7 -1.30 -6.84 -2.26
CA TYR A 7 -2.43 -6.54 -1.40
C TYR A 7 -2.72 -5.03 -1.35
N ILE A 8 -1.70 -4.21 -1.17
CA ILE A 8 -1.84 -2.75 -1.10
C ILE A 8 -2.40 -2.21 -2.42
N VAL A 9 -1.83 -2.65 -3.54
CA VAL A 9 -2.25 -2.20 -4.86
C VAL A 9 -3.69 -2.61 -5.16
N ASP A 10 -4.06 -3.84 -4.83
CA ASP A 10 -5.42 -4.34 -5.06
C ASP A 10 -6.44 -3.58 -4.21
N GLU A 11 -6.13 -3.29 -2.97
CA GLU A 11 -7.04 -2.54 -2.09
C GLU A 11 -7.22 -1.10 -2.57
N PHE A 12 -6.14 -0.47 -3.03
CA PHE A 12 -6.23 0.86 -3.60
C PHE A 12 -7.10 0.87 -4.87
N LYS A 13 -6.94 -0.15 -5.72
CA LYS A 13 -7.72 -0.28 -6.94
C LYS A 13 -9.21 -0.44 -6.64
N LYS A 14 -9.56 -1.20 -5.61
CA LYS A 14 -10.95 -1.37 -5.20
C LYS A 14 -11.56 -0.06 -4.75
N GLU A 15 -10.79 0.74 -4.02
CA GLU A 15 -11.27 1.98 -3.43
C GLU A 15 -11.30 3.13 -4.44
N GLN A 16 -10.25 3.28 -5.23
CA GLN A 16 -10.06 4.42 -6.12
C GLN A 16 -10.21 4.09 -7.61
N ALA A 17 -10.35 2.83 -7.95
CA ALA A 17 -10.42 2.35 -9.35
C ALA A 17 -9.17 2.70 -10.16
N ILE A 18 -8.01 2.80 -9.52
CA ILE A 18 -6.73 3.11 -10.15
C ILE A 18 -5.77 1.96 -9.90
N ASP A 19 -5.15 1.45 -10.97
CA ASP A 19 -4.17 0.38 -10.89
C ASP A 19 -2.77 0.98 -10.84
N LEU A 20 -2.15 0.95 -9.66
CA LEU A 20 -0.81 1.50 -9.46
C LEU A 20 0.28 0.71 -10.19
N ARG A 21 -0.03 -0.49 -10.67
CA ARG A 21 0.93 -1.29 -11.43
C ARG A 21 1.30 -0.63 -12.76
N ASN A 22 0.46 0.29 -13.24
CA ASN A 22 0.72 1.04 -14.47
C ASN A 22 1.61 2.27 -14.25
N ASP A 23 1.96 2.55 -12.99
CA ASP A 23 2.79 3.71 -12.63
C ASP A 23 4.03 3.21 -11.86
N PRO A 24 5.20 3.12 -12.53
CA PRO A 24 6.42 2.62 -11.89
C PRO A 24 6.85 3.41 -10.66
N MET A 25 6.66 4.73 -10.66
CA MET A 25 7.04 5.56 -9.52
C MET A 25 6.13 5.31 -8.32
N ALA A 26 4.82 5.21 -8.56
CA ALA A 26 3.87 4.89 -7.51
C ALA A 26 4.14 3.50 -6.96
N LEU A 27 4.39 2.54 -7.83
CA LEU A 27 4.67 1.17 -7.43
C LEU A 27 5.92 1.08 -6.55
N GLN A 28 6.97 1.86 -6.88
CA GLN A 28 8.18 1.89 -6.07
C GLN A 28 7.89 2.45 -4.66
N ARG A 29 7.07 3.48 -4.56
CA ARG A 29 6.66 4.02 -3.27
C ARG A 29 5.90 2.99 -2.45
N VAL A 30 5.04 2.22 -3.10
CA VAL A 30 4.30 1.13 -2.43
C VAL A 30 5.27 0.06 -1.93
N ARG A 31 6.26 -0.31 -2.73
CA ARG A 31 7.28 -1.29 -2.32
C ARG A 31 8.06 -0.81 -1.10
N ASP A 32 8.46 0.44 -1.09
CA ASP A 32 9.19 1.01 0.05
C ASP A 32 8.33 0.98 1.31
N GLU A 33 7.07 1.31 1.19
CA GLU A 33 6.13 1.30 2.31
C GLU A 33 5.84 -0.12 2.78
N ALA A 34 5.77 -1.08 1.87
CA ALA A 34 5.58 -2.48 2.22
C ALA A 34 6.75 -3.01 3.06
N GLU A 35 7.98 -2.61 2.74
CA GLU A 35 9.15 -2.97 3.53
C GLU A 35 9.09 -2.38 4.93
N LYS A 36 8.67 -1.13 5.05
CA LYS A 36 8.49 -0.50 6.36
C LYS A 36 7.41 -1.21 7.17
N ALA A 37 6.30 -1.54 6.53
CA ALA A 37 5.21 -2.26 7.18
C ALA A 37 5.68 -3.60 7.72
N LYS A 38 6.45 -4.34 6.93
CA LYS A 38 7.00 -5.62 7.33
C LYS A 38 7.85 -5.49 8.60
N LYS A 39 8.73 -4.48 8.63
CA LYS A 39 9.60 -4.24 9.79
C LYS A 39 8.79 -3.82 11.01
N GLU A 40 7.85 -2.90 10.84
CA GLU A 40 7.04 -2.40 11.95
C GLU A 40 6.15 -3.48 12.53
N LEU A 41 5.55 -4.32 11.69
CA LEU A 41 4.64 -5.37 12.14
C LEU A 41 5.35 -6.53 12.85
N SER A 42 6.69 -6.55 12.83
CA SER A 42 7.45 -7.50 13.64
C SER A 42 7.46 -7.10 15.12
N SER A 43 7.18 -5.84 15.42
CA SER A 43 7.21 -5.32 16.79
C SER A 43 5.91 -4.63 17.24
N THR A 44 4.99 -4.35 16.29
CA THR A 44 3.71 -3.73 16.61
C THR A 44 2.56 -4.59 16.09
N THR A 45 1.33 -4.25 16.50
CA THR A 45 0.14 -5.00 16.07
C THR A 45 -0.54 -4.42 14.85
N SER A 46 -0.17 -3.19 14.46
CA SER A 46 -0.72 -2.55 13.26
C SER A 46 0.26 -1.51 12.73
N TYR A 47 0.10 -1.19 11.46
CA TYR A 47 0.91 -0.18 10.80
C TYR A 47 0.03 0.63 9.85
N ASP A 48 0.10 1.96 9.96
CA ASP A 48 -0.64 2.86 9.10
C ASP A 48 0.21 3.26 7.90
N ILE A 49 -0.29 2.97 6.71
CA ILE A 49 0.34 3.36 5.45
C ILE A 49 -0.25 4.68 5.02
N ASN A 50 0.60 5.67 4.78
CA ASN A 50 0.17 6.98 4.32
C ASN A 50 1.11 7.45 3.21
N LEU A 51 0.63 7.40 1.97
CA LEU A 51 1.38 7.82 0.79
C LEU A 51 0.61 8.96 0.11
N PRO A 52 0.89 10.22 0.51
CA PRO A 52 0.23 11.37 -0.13
C PRO A 52 0.72 11.52 -1.57
N TYR A 53 -0.16 11.93 -2.45
CA TYR A 53 0.15 12.12 -3.87
C TYR A 53 0.72 10.86 -4.50
N ILE A 54 0.15 9.70 -4.16
CA ILE A 54 0.62 8.45 -4.76
C ILE A 54 0.42 8.43 -6.27
N THR A 55 -0.64 9.09 -6.73
CA THR A 55 -0.92 9.25 -8.16
C THR A 55 -1.85 10.44 -8.35
N VAL A 56 -2.01 10.87 -9.62
CA VAL A 56 -2.91 11.96 -9.99
C VAL A 56 -3.78 11.46 -11.14
N ASP A 57 -5.09 11.69 -11.06
CA ASP A 57 -6.01 11.36 -12.15
C ASP A 57 -6.82 12.60 -12.56
N ALA A 58 -7.87 12.40 -13.38
CA ALA A 58 -8.69 13.48 -13.90
C ALA A 58 -9.43 14.26 -12.80
N THR A 59 -9.62 13.67 -11.63
CA THR A 59 -10.29 14.31 -10.51
C THR A 59 -9.33 14.96 -9.52
N GLY A 60 -8.01 14.85 -9.75
CA GLY A 60 -6.98 15.47 -8.93
C GLY A 60 -6.05 14.46 -8.27
N PRO A 61 -5.21 14.93 -7.33
CA PRO A 61 -4.27 14.06 -6.65
C PRO A 61 -4.99 13.04 -5.75
N LYS A 62 -4.44 11.83 -5.68
CA LYS A 62 -4.96 10.74 -4.85
C LYS A 62 -3.94 10.36 -3.80
N ASN A 63 -4.45 10.05 -2.61
CA ASN A 63 -3.62 9.60 -1.50
C ASN A 63 -3.91 8.12 -1.24
N LEU A 64 -2.87 7.38 -0.91
CA LEU A 64 -3.04 6.01 -0.46
C LEU A 64 -2.93 6.00 1.06
N MET A 65 -4.01 5.64 1.73
CA MET A 65 -4.06 5.57 3.19
C MET A 65 -4.77 4.28 3.59
N MET A 66 -4.08 3.44 4.36
CA MET A 66 -4.66 2.20 4.86
C MET A 66 -3.93 1.72 6.10
N THR A 67 -4.59 0.87 6.87
CA THR A 67 -4.00 0.25 8.04
C THR A 67 -3.88 -1.24 7.79
N ILE A 68 -2.69 -1.80 8.05
CA ILE A 68 -2.47 -3.25 7.98
C ILE A 68 -2.24 -3.74 9.39
N THR A 69 -3.02 -4.73 9.83
CA THR A 69 -2.81 -5.37 11.13
C THR A 69 -1.83 -6.53 10.97
N ARG A 70 -1.21 -6.94 12.09
CA ARG A 70 -0.33 -8.11 12.08
C ARG A 70 -1.10 -9.36 11.65
N ALA A 71 -2.32 -9.52 12.11
CA ALA A 71 -3.15 -10.67 11.73
C ALA A 71 -3.38 -10.70 10.22
N LYS A 72 -3.67 -9.55 9.62
CA LYS A 72 -3.85 -9.46 8.17
C LYS A 72 -2.56 -9.73 7.43
N PHE A 73 -1.46 -9.18 7.91
CA PHE A 73 -0.13 -9.41 7.33
C PHE A 73 0.20 -10.91 7.32
N GLU A 74 -0.03 -11.59 8.42
CA GLU A 74 0.24 -13.03 8.52
C GLU A 74 -0.65 -13.85 7.59
N SER A 75 -1.87 -13.38 7.30
CA SER A 75 -2.78 -14.07 6.39
C SER A 75 -2.37 -13.90 4.93
N ILE A 76 -1.62 -12.86 4.61
CA ILE A 76 -1.19 -12.55 3.25
C ILE A 76 0.06 -13.36 2.87
N ILE A 77 0.97 -13.52 3.79
CA ILE A 77 2.25 -14.20 3.53
C ILE A 77 2.24 -15.71 3.89
#